data_0d6465d244f84036a1cc1ee526be9542
#
_entry.id   0d6465d244f84036a1cc1ee526be9542
#
_cell.length_a   1.000
_cell.length_b   1.000
_cell.length_c   1.000
_cell.angle_alpha   90.00
_cell.angle_beta   90.00
_cell.angle_gamma   90.00
#
_symmetry.space_group_name_H-M   'P 1'
#
loop_
_entity.id
_entity.type
_entity.pdbx_description
1 polymer ?
#
loop_
_entity_poly.entity_id
_entity_poly.type
_entity_poly.pdbx_seq_one_letter_code
_entity_poly.pdbx_strand_id
1 'polypeptide(L)'
;MRQVKSNSVVHLELHTADLRGAVDFYAGLFGWTPERVRAGAGSYLAMGMGDRVGGGVVECAAERPLWLPYVEVRDVSTTTDRARGLGGQVLLNPREGPEGWRSVVSTPDGGEVAFWQPK
;
A
#
# COMPACT_ATOMS: atom_id res chain seq x y z
N MET A 1 24.38 13.27 3.83
CA MET A 1 23.95 11.89 3.61
C MET A 1 22.66 11.64 4.34
N ARG A 2 21.68 11.19 3.60
CA ARG A 2 20.39 10.89 4.19
C ARG A 2 20.45 9.55 4.93
N GLN A 3 20.15 9.56 6.20
CA GLN A 3 19.98 8.34 6.97
C GLN A 3 18.50 8.03 7.11
N VAL A 4 18.15 6.81 6.81
CA VAL A 4 16.82 6.31 7.12
C VAL A 4 16.85 5.91 8.60
N LYS A 5 16.41 6.80 9.47
CA LYS A 5 16.43 6.53 10.91
C LYS A 5 15.35 5.55 11.33
N SER A 6 14.24 5.55 10.63
CA SER A 6 13.16 4.62 10.85
C SER A 6 12.38 4.48 9.55
N ASN A 7 11.79 3.34 9.36
CA ASN A 7 10.96 3.09 8.19
C ASN A 7 9.62 3.79 8.39
N SER A 8 9.27 4.66 7.47
CA SER A 8 8.05 5.46 7.57
C SER A 8 6.95 4.84 6.73
N VAL A 9 5.72 4.94 7.22
CA VAL A 9 4.55 4.64 6.40
C VAL A 9 4.37 5.81 5.44
N VAL A 10 4.45 5.55 4.15
CA VAL A 10 4.41 6.59 3.11
C VAL A 10 3.16 6.53 2.26
N HIS A 11 2.39 5.47 2.37
CA HIS A 11 1.20 5.27 1.55
C HIS A 11 0.24 4.34 2.27
N LEU A 12 -1.06 4.63 2.19
CA LEU A 12 -2.12 3.76 2.68
C LEU A 12 -3.03 3.42 1.52
N GLU A 13 -3.33 2.14 1.39
CA GLU A 13 -4.13 1.66 0.29
C GLU A 13 -5.29 0.84 0.83
N LEU A 14 -6.50 1.21 0.46
CA LEU A 14 -7.69 0.45 0.85
C LEU A 14 -8.01 -0.57 -0.22
N HIS A 15 -8.09 -1.82 0.16
CA HIS A 15 -8.52 -2.90 -0.72
C HIS A 15 -9.98 -3.21 -0.40
N THR A 16 -10.84 -3.11 -1.39
CA THR A 16 -12.28 -3.30 -1.18
C THR A 16 -12.93 -3.92 -2.42
N ALA A 17 -14.01 -4.65 -2.21
CA ALA A 17 -14.83 -5.16 -3.30
C ALA A 17 -15.83 -4.10 -3.79
N ASP A 18 -15.97 -2.98 -3.09
CA ASP A 18 -16.90 -1.91 -3.43
C ASP A 18 -16.17 -0.58 -3.48
N LEU A 19 -15.49 -0.33 -4.59
CA LEU A 19 -14.71 0.89 -4.80
C LEU A 19 -15.56 2.14 -4.62
N ARG A 20 -16.73 2.16 -5.27
CA ARG A 20 -17.58 3.35 -5.27
C ARG A 20 -18.13 3.65 -3.89
N GLY A 21 -18.60 2.64 -3.19
CA GLY A 21 -19.13 2.82 -1.83
C GLY A 21 -18.06 3.32 -0.87
N ALA A 22 -16.84 2.78 -0.97
CA ALA A 22 -15.74 3.23 -0.12
C ALA A 22 -15.37 4.69 -0.42
N VAL A 23 -15.22 5.03 -1.70
CA VAL A 23 -14.87 6.41 -2.10
C VAL A 23 -15.93 7.39 -1.63
N ASP A 24 -17.21 7.08 -1.83
CA ASP A 24 -18.31 7.96 -1.42
C ASP A 24 -18.32 8.16 0.10
N PHE A 25 -18.09 7.10 0.85
CA PHE A 25 -18.06 7.19 2.31
C PHE A 25 -16.93 8.11 2.79
N TYR A 26 -15.71 7.86 2.34
CA TYR A 26 -14.56 8.62 2.82
C TYR A 26 -14.53 10.04 2.29
N ALA A 27 -14.99 10.27 1.06
CA ALA A 27 -15.12 11.62 0.53
C ALA A 27 -16.17 12.42 1.31
N GLY A 28 -17.30 11.80 1.62
CA GLY A 28 -18.35 12.45 2.41
C GLY A 28 -17.95 12.72 3.85
N LEU A 29 -17.18 11.82 4.45
CA LEU A 29 -16.79 11.94 5.86
C LEU A 29 -15.62 12.90 6.06
N PHE A 30 -14.58 12.79 5.26
CA PHE A 30 -13.33 13.52 5.44
C PHE A 30 -13.06 14.55 4.35
N GLY A 31 -13.82 14.56 3.28
CA GLY A 31 -13.54 15.43 2.15
C GLY A 31 -12.34 14.96 1.33
N TRP A 32 -11.94 13.71 1.46
CA TRP A 32 -10.83 13.18 0.66
C TRP A 32 -11.24 13.16 -0.81
N THR A 33 -10.39 13.74 -1.66
CA THR A 33 -10.70 13.94 -3.07
C THR A 33 -10.13 12.80 -3.90
N PRO A 34 -10.97 12.05 -4.61
CA PRO A 34 -10.47 11.03 -5.51
C PRO A 34 -9.81 11.63 -6.74
N GLU A 35 -8.69 11.06 -7.15
CA GLU A 35 -7.98 11.45 -8.35
C GLU A 35 -7.83 10.23 -9.27
N ARG A 36 -8.14 10.41 -10.54
CA ARG A 36 -7.93 9.34 -11.49
C ARG A 36 -6.47 9.26 -11.85
N VAL A 37 -5.85 8.15 -11.50
CA VAL A 37 -4.51 7.82 -11.96
C VAL A 37 -4.66 6.74 -13.01
N ARG A 38 -4.13 6.96 -14.19
CA ARG A 38 -4.00 5.92 -15.20
C ARG A 38 -2.87 5.00 -14.80
N ALA A 39 -3.19 3.99 -14.01
CA ALA A 39 -2.24 2.95 -13.69
C ALA A 39 -2.74 1.68 -14.35
N GLY A 40 -2.15 1.27 -15.43
CA GLY A 40 -2.34 -0.03 -16.04
C GLY A 40 -3.77 -0.59 -16.02
N ALA A 41 -3.87 -1.90 -16.14
CA ALA A 41 -5.16 -2.59 -16.05
C ALA A 41 -5.51 -2.79 -14.57
N GLY A 42 -6.59 -2.17 -14.11
CA GLY A 42 -7.03 -2.37 -12.74
C GLY A 42 -7.82 -1.18 -12.23
N SER A 43 -8.59 -1.42 -11.18
CA SER A 43 -9.44 -0.42 -10.57
C SER A 43 -8.71 0.22 -9.40
N TYR A 44 -7.79 1.11 -9.70
CA TYR A 44 -7.06 1.89 -8.69
C TYR A 44 -7.47 3.35 -8.79
N LEU A 45 -7.78 3.94 -7.66
CA LEU A 45 -8.16 5.34 -7.58
C LEU A 45 -7.33 6.01 -6.48
N ALA A 46 -6.47 6.95 -6.85
CA ALA A 46 -5.73 7.72 -5.87
C ALA A 46 -6.66 8.63 -5.08
N MET A 47 -6.39 8.81 -3.80
CA MET A 47 -7.14 9.72 -2.94
C MET A 47 -6.17 10.59 -2.16
N GLY A 48 -6.48 11.88 -2.09
CA GLY A 48 -5.75 12.78 -1.22
C GLY A 48 -6.18 12.56 0.22
N MET A 49 -5.32 11.93 1.03
CA MET A 49 -5.58 11.60 2.43
C MET A 49 -4.81 12.51 3.39
N GLY A 50 -4.41 13.69 2.93
CA GLY A 50 -3.60 14.61 3.71
C GLY A 50 -2.28 14.88 3.01
N ASP A 51 -1.44 15.70 3.64
CA ASP A 51 -0.23 16.22 3.00
C ASP A 51 0.97 15.28 3.07
N ARG A 52 0.94 14.28 3.95
CA ARG A 52 2.14 13.51 4.29
C ARG A 52 2.09 12.07 3.83
N VAL A 53 0.92 11.52 3.60
CA VAL A 53 0.76 10.12 3.25
C VAL A 53 -0.02 10.03 1.95
N GLY A 54 0.55 9.33 0.99
CA GLY A 54 -0.18 9.01 -0.23
C GLY A 54 -1.30 8.03 0.07
N GLY A 55 -2.30 7.98 -0.78
CA GLY A 55 -3.40 7.08 -0.56
C GLY A 55 -4.07 6.64 -1.84
N GLY A 56 -4.79 5.56 -1.75
CA GLY A 56 -5.55 5.05 -2.87
C GLY A 56 -6.51 3.97 -2.45
N VAL A 57 -7.41 3.64 -3.35
CA VAL A 57 -8.39 2.58 -3.18
C VAL A 57 -8.26 1.63 -4.35
N VAL A 58 -8.14 0.35 -4.05
CA VAL A 58 -8.04 -0.72 -5.05
C VAL A 58 -9.28 -1.58 -4.97
N GLU A 59 -9.96 -1.75 -6.09
CA GLU A 59 -11.06 -2.69 -6.16
C GLU A 59 -10.51 -4.08 -6.41
N CYS A 60 -10.83 -5.00 -5.52
CA CYS A 60 -10.39 -6.37 -5.61
C CYS A 60 -11.39 -7.30 -4.92
N ALA A 61 -11.28 -8.60 -5.21
CA ALA A 61 -12.17 -9.59 -4.60
C ALA A 61 -11.71 -9.89 -3.17
N ALA A 62 -11.99 -8.96 -2.26
CA ALA A 62 -11.65 -9.11 -0.85
C ALA A 62 -12.91 -9.49 -0.07
N GLU A 63 -12.79 -10.44 0.84
CA GLU A 63 -13.91 -10.81 1.73
C GLU A 63 -14.29 -9.66 2.65
N ARG A 64 -13.31 -8.88 3.08
CA ARG A 64 -13.49 -7.71 3.93
C ARG A 64 -12.58 -6.60 3.46
N PRO A 65 -12.97 -5.34 3.64
CA PRO A 65 -12.07 -4.23 3.36
C PRO A 65 -10.80 -4.35 4.21
N LEU A 66 -9.68 -4.01 3.62
CA LEU A 66 -8.38 -4.09 4.28
C LEU A 66 -7.57 -2.86 3.95
N TRP A 67 -7.07 -2.19 4.99
CA TRP A 67 -6.11 -1.11 4.83
C TRP A 67 -4.71 -1.70 4.80
N LEU A 68 -3.98 -1.43 3.73
CA LEU A 68 -2.61 -1.90 3.55
C LEU A 68 -1.65 -0.72 3.66
N PRO A 69 -0.84 -0.66 4.74
CA PRO A 69 0.20 0.36 4.84
C PRO A 69 1.40 -0.01 3.99
N TYR A 70 1.99 0.99 3.35
CA TYR A 70 3.24 0.85 2.62
C TYR A 70 4.35 1.50 3.43
N VAL A 71 5.35 0.74 3.78
CA VAL A 71 6.48 1.20 4.58
C VAL A 71 7.68 1.37 3.66
N GLU A 72 8.28 2.56 3.66
CA GLU A 72 9.47 2.82 2.85
C GLU A 72 10.66 2.07 3.42
N VAL A 73 11.35 1.35 2.56
CA VAL A 73 12.54 0.58 2.90
C VAL A 73 13.66 0.89 1.92
N ARG A 74 14.89 0.66 2.35
CA ARG A 74 16.04 0.89 1.49
C ARG A 74 16.15 -0.15 0.39
N ASP A 75 15.86 -1.41 0.71
CA ASP A 75 15.98 -2.53 -0.23
C ASP A 75 14.82 -3.49 0.01
N VAL A 76 13.91 -3.53 -0.96
CA VAL A 76 12.68 -4.31 -0.83
C VAL A 76 12.96 -5.81 -0.77
N SER A 77 13.97 -6.29 -1.50
CA SER A 77 14.30 -7.71 -1.52
C SER A 77 14.86 -8.17 -0.18
N THR A 78 15.79 -7.41 0.37
CA THR A 78 16.39 -7.71 1.68
C THR A 78 15.31 -7.66 2.77
N THR A 79 14.46 -6.65 2.74
CA THR A 79 13.40 -6.51 3.76
C THR A 79 12.40 -7.66 3.67
N THR A 80 12.05 -8.06 2.45
CA THR A 80 11.14 -9.19 2.24
C THR A 80 11.73 -10.48 2.81
N ASP A 81 13.02 -10.72 2.58
CA ASP A 81 13.69 -11.91 3.12
C ASP A 81 13.74 -11.87 4.65
N ARG A 82 13.99 -10.69 5.24
CA ARG A 82 13.97 -10.55 6.69
C ARG A 82 12.58 -10.82 7.27
N ALA A 83 11.54 -10.33 6.61
CA ALA A 83 10.17 -10.57 7.04
C ALA A 83 9.86 -12.06 7.04
N ARG A 84 10.31 -12.78 6.02
CA ARG A 84 10.14 -14.22 5.95
C ARG A 84 10.83 -14.91 7.13
N GLY A 85 12.04 -14.49 7.47
CA GLY A 85 12.77 -15.03 8.62
C GLY A 85 12.14 -14.71 9.96
N LEU A 86 11.32 -13.68 10.02
CA LEU A 86 10.60 -13.27 11.23
C LEU A 86 9.19 -13.84 11.32
N GLY A 87 8.82 -14.75 10.44
CA GLY A 87 7.54 -15.44 10.49
C GLY A 87 6.47 -14.91 9.52
N GLY A 88 6.83 -13.94 8.70
CA GLY A 88 5.93 -13.44 7.68
C GLY A 88 5.87 -14.36 6.46
N GLN A 89 4.79 -14.25 5.70
CA GLN A 89 4.65 -14.99 4.44
C GLN A 89 4.60 -13.98 3.29
N VAL A 90 5.28 -14.30 2.20
CA VAL A 90 5.30 -13.42 1.04
C VAL A 90 4.01 -13.61 0.25
N LEU A 91 3.23 -12.53 0.12
CA LEU A 91 2.00 -12.52 -0.65
C LEU A 91 2.23 -11.99 -2.06
N LEU A 92 3.16 -11.04 -2.20
CA LEU A 92 3.59 -10.52 -3.48
C LEU A 92 5.11 -10.38 -3.43
N ASN A 93 5.80 -11.09 -4.30
CA ASN A 93 7.25 -10.99 -4.42
C ASN A 93 7.66 -9.60 -4.88
N PRO A 94 8.88 -9.15 -4.55
CA PRO A 94 9.36 -7.85 -5.01
C PRO A 94 9.16 -7.67 -6.50
N ARG A 95 8.57 -6.54 -6.86
CA ARG A 95 8.17 -6.24 -8.24
C ARG A 95 8.45 -4.79 -8.54
N GLU A 96 9.01 -4.55 -9.71
CA GLU A 96 9.25 -3.21 -10.20
C GLU A 96 7.99 -2.59 -10.77
N GLY A 97 7.75 -1.32 -10.44
CA GLY A 97 6.73 -0.50 -11.05
C GLY A 97 7.33 0.81 -11.54
N PRO A 98 6.51 1.72 -12.06
CA PRO A 98 7.01 2.98 -12.63
C PRO A 98 7.78 3.85 -11.64
N GLU A 99 7.37 3.85 -10.37
CA GLU A 99 7.92 4.74 -9.34
C GLU A 99 8.88 4.06 -8.40
N GLY A 100 8.97 2.75 -8.43
CA GLY A 100 9.83 2.00 -7.52
C GLY A 100 9.47 0.53 -7.48
N TRP A 101 9.94 -0.13 -6.42
CA TRP A 101 9.70 -1.56 -6.22
C TRP A 101 8.83 -1.77 -4.99
N ARG A 102 8.02 -2.81 -5.02
CA ARG A 102 7.15 -3.14 -3.91
C ARG A 102 7.08 -4.64 -3.69
N SER A 103 6.75 -5.01 -2.45
CA SER A 103 6.38 -6.37 -2.09
C SER A 103 5.29 -6.30 -1.02
N VAL A 104 4.62 -7.41 -0.79
CA VAL A 104 3.59 -7.50 0.26
C VAL A 104 3.83 -8.78 1.03
N VAL A 105 3.75 -8.69 2.35
CA VAL A 105 3.87 -9.85 3.23
C VAL A 105 2.72 -9.88 4.21
N SER A 106 2.36 -11.08 4.67
CA SER A 106 1.50 -11.21 5.83
C SER A 106 2.37 -11.18 7.09
N THR A 107 1.80 -10.65 8.16
CA THR A 107 2.48 -10.63 9.45
C THR A 107 2.10 -11.87 10.27
N PRO A 108 2.90 -12.24 11.28
CA PRO A 108 2.59 -13.43 12.10
C PRO A 108 1.23 -13.38 12.79
N ASP A 109 0.71 -12.17 13.06
CA ASP A 109 -0.59 -12.00 13.70
C ASP A 109 -1.76 -11.95 12.72
N GLY A 110 -1.51 -12.18 11.43
CA GLY A 110 -2.54 -12.26 10.41
C GLY A 110 -2.85 -10.97 9.68
N GLY A 111 -2.08 -9.92 9.92
CA GLY A 111 -2.19 -8.67 9.16
C GLY A 111 -1.38 -8.70 7.88
N GLU A 112 -1.36 -7.56 7.19
CA GLU A 112 -0.57 -7.40 5.97
C GLU A 112 0.16 -6.06 5.99
N VAL A 113 1.32 -6.03 5.38
CA VAL A 113 2.11 -4.82 5.20
C VAL A 113 2.83 -4.89 3.85
N ALA A 114 2.93 -3.76 3.19
CA ALA A 114 3.68 -3.64 1.94
C ALA A 114 5.00 -2.92 2.21
N PHE A 115 6.03 -3.29 1.46
CA PHE A 115 7.31 -2.60 1.47
C PHE A 115 7.46 -1.84 0.17
N TRP A 116 8.01 -0.64 0.26
CA TRP A 116 8.17 0.27 -0.87
C TRP A 116 9.61 0.76 -0.93
N GLN A 117 10.23 0.62 -2.09
CA GLN A 117 11.56 1.13 -2.37
C GLN A 117 11.45 2.10 -3.53
N PRO A 118 11.59 3.41 -3.31
CA PRO A 118 11.52 4.38 -4.41
C PRO A 118 12.71 4.26 -5.34
N LYS A 119 12.49 4.64 -6.59
CA LYS A 119 13.56 4.73 -7.58
C LYS A 119 14.51 5.88 -7.31
#